data_6238ed0e1e8da44aefd72d7c2ac2194b
#
_entry.id   6238ed0e1e8da44aefd72d7c2ac2194b
#
_cell.length_a   1.000
_cell.length_b   1.000
_cell.length_c   1.000
_cell.angle_alpha   90.00
_cell.angle_beta   90.00
_cell.angle_gamma   90.00
#
_symmetry.space_group_name_H-M   'P 1'
#
loop_
_entity.id
_entity.type
_entity.pdbx_description
1 polymer ?
#
loop_
_entity_poly.entity_id
_entity_poly.type
_entity_poly.pdbx_seq_one_letter_code
_entity_poly.pdbx_strand_id
1 'polypeptide(L)'
;MTQAHSSTSLPGRLWKTLTSLRLTLVLLIVLALVSLIGTVRTQVFATAWFLIPLGLFVVNLTACLIRGLPQAVRRSRQRLTAAAALELPERARFSWPASSNPHSRVEKALHRELRSVRKSAEEDEVVYFWERGRFRPLGPYVVHLALLIVLAGALLSKFLGVEGRLTLKEGESARSFISAGEEKPLDFQAHLDNFQVLYYPNGTPREFRSDLTFTRSGQPPEPAVCRVNHPVSFGGFTFYQSSYGHTVRLEVREGENSFVLAAQVGETVQLPGGRARLRVLEYRPDLVMPGVKGGREIHLGPAARLAYWEGRDHPQLIVLVKNRPELAEQQPGPYRFFLQEAKFFSVLQVKRDPGVWWVYAGFVLLLPGFYLAFLRPAERWALVLRRKPSGGWDARLLGAAPRAREAFQDRLERLQQILTKGGTA
;
A
#
# COMPACT_ATOMS: atom_id res chain seq x y z
N MET A 1 -55.36 27.59 -5.05
CA MET A 1 -53.98 27.15 -5.35
C MET A 1 -53.35 26.56 -4.06
N THR A 2 -53.54 25.27 -3.86
CA THR A 2 -53.07 24.55 -2.67
C THR A 2 -51.72 23.95 -2.98
N GLN A 3 -50.68 24.48 -2.36
CA GLN A 3 -49.33 23.89 -2.42
C GLN A 3 -49.36 22.57 -1.65
N ALA A 4 -49.27 21.46 -2.37
CA ALA A 4 -49.06 20.14 -1.79
C ALA A 4 -47.64 20.11 -1.19
N HIS A 5 -47.50 20.26 0.11
CA HIS A 5 -46.32 19.88 0.86
C HIS A 5 -46.13 18.37 0.74
N SER A 6 -45.29 17.92 -0.17
CA SER A 6 -44.81 16.55 -0.20
C SER A 6 -43.97 16.30 1.07
N SER A 7 -44.64 15.76 2.11
CA SER A 7 -43.96 15.23 3.28
C SER A 7 -43.04 14.07 2.83
N THR A 8 -41.78 14.38 2.63
CA THR A 8 -40.79 13.33 2.39
C THR A 8 -40.77 12.46 3.64
N SER A 9 -41.14 11.17 3.47
CA SER A 9 -41.14 10.18 4.55
C SER A 9 -39.73 10.12 5.21
N LEU A 10 -39.67 9.81 6.51
CA LEU A 10 -38.41 9.66 7.26
C LEU A 10 -37.31 8.84 6.48
N PRO A 11 -37.67 7.71 5.84
CA PRO A 11 -36.70 6.97 4.99
C PRO A 11 -36.13 7.78 3.81
N GLY A 12 -36.96 8.64 3.20
CA GLY A 12 -36.55 9.48 2.08
C GLY A 12 -35.61 10.62 2.49
N ARG A 13 -35.76 11.17 3.69
CA ARG A 13 -34.83 12.17 4.26
C ARG A 13 -33.50 11.51 4.61
N LEU A 14 -33.51 10.36 5.27
CA LEU A 14 -32.32 9.60 5.60
C LEU A 14 -31.52 9.22 4.35
N TRP A 15 -32.18 8.72 3.32
CA TRP A 15 -31.55 8.39 2.05
C TRP A 15 -30.89 9.58 1.36
N LYS A 16 -31.54 10.75 1.38
CA LYS A 16 -30.97 12.00 0.84
C LYS A 16 -29.72 12.41 1.62
N THR A 17 -29.73 12.28 2.94
CA THR A 17 -28.58 12.60 3.79
C THR A 17 -27.42 11.63 3.53
N LEU A 18 -27.69 10.32 3.50
CA LEU A 18 -26.70 9.29 3.21
C LEU A 18 -26.06 9.42 1.83
N THR A 19 -26.75 9.99 0.84
CA THR A 19 -26.22 10.21 -0.51
C THR A 19 -25.72 11.63 -0.74
N SER A 20 -25.52 12.42 0.33
CA SER A 20 -25.12 13.82 0.20
C SER A 20 -23.59 14.00 0.19
N LEU A 21 -23.10 14.88 -0.68
CA LEU A 21 -21.68 15.27 -0.73
C LEU A 21 -21.24 15.95 0.57
N ARG A 22 -22.16 16.66 1.25
CA ARG A 22 -21.86 17.32 2.54
C ARG A 22 -21.47 16.30 3.61
N LEU A 23 -22.22 15.20 3.71
CA LEU A 23 -21.89 14.12 4.64
C LEU A 23 -20.53 13.50 4.30
N THR A 24 -20.27 13.23 3.02
CA THR A 24 -18.96 12.72 2.56
C THR A 24 -17.82 13.61 3.03
N LEU A 25 -17.92 14.92 2.82
CA LEU A 25 -16.88 15.88 3.19
C LEU A 25 -16.67 15.93 4.72
N VAL A 26 -17.75 15.95 5.50
CA VAL A 26 -17.66 15.93 6.96
C VAL A 26 -16.98 14.67 7.46
N LEU A 27 -17.37 13.49 6.93
CA LEU A 27 -16.75 12.22 7.29
C LEU A 27 -15.27 12.16 6.92
N LEU A 28 -14.89 12.69 5.76
CA LEU A 28 -13.48 12.76 5.35
C LEU A 28 -12.66 13.66 6.27
N ILE A 29 -13.19 14.82 6.67
CA ILE A 29 -12.52 15.73 7.61
C ILE A 29 -12.35 15.05 8.97
N VAL A 30 -13.41 14.41 9.49
CA VAL A 30 -13.35 13.68 10.78
C VAL A 30 -12.32 12.57 10.71
N LEU A 31 -12.35 11.74 9.65
CA LEU A 31 -11.37 10.65 9.45
C LEU A 31 -9.95 11.19 9.34
N ALA A 32 -9.74 12.31 8.64
CA ALA A 32 -8.42 12.92 8.52
C ALA A 32 -7.88 13.40 9.88
N LEU A 33 -8.73 14.07 10.68
CA LEU A 33 -8.35 14.55 12.02
C LEU A 33 -8.04 13.38 12.96
N VAL A 34 -8.89 12.36 12.98
CA VAL A 34 -8.66 11.16 13.82
C VAL A 34 -7.43 10.41 13.36
N SER A 35 -7.19 10.32 12.04
CA SER A 35 -5.97 9.69 11.48
C SER A 35 -4.71 10.47 11.87
N LEU A 36 -4.77 11.80 11.91
CA LEU A 36 -3.64 12.63 12.36
C LEU A 36 -3.26 12.30 13.82
N ILE A 37 -4.25 12.13 14.70
CA ILE A 37 -4.01 11.67 16.08
C ILE A 37 -3.44 10.24 16.08
N GLY A 38 -3.94 9.39 15.18
CA GLY A 38 -3.52 8.00 15.01
C GLY A 38 -2.05 7.84 14.57
N THR A 39 -1.45 8.84 13.91
CA THR A 39 -0.01 8.79 13.57
C THR A 39 0.88 8.80 14.81
N VAL A 40 0.43 9.45 15.88
CA VAL A 40 1.15 9.50 17.17
C VAL A 40 0.72 8.36 18.10
N ARG A 41 -0.58 8.02 18.08
CA ARG A 41 -1.17 6.97 18.92
C ARG A 41 -1.87 5.93 18.06
N THR A 42 -1.13 4.94 17.57
CA THR A 42 -1.62 3.92 16.63
C THR A 42 -2.84 3.14 17.14
N GLN A 43 -3.03 3.03 18.46
CA GLN A 43 -4.19 2.39 19.08
C GLN A 43 -5.53 3.05 18.69
N VAL A 44 -5.53 4.33 18.29
CA VAL A 44 -6.72 5.08 17.86
C VAL A 44 -7.42 4.38 16.70
N PHE A 45 -6.68 3.76 15.78
CA PHE A 45 -7.25 3.03 14.64
C PHE A 45 -8.09 1.79 15.02
N ALA A 46 -7.98 1.33 16.28
CA ALA A 46 -8.81 0.24 16.81
C ALA A 46 -10.02 0.74 17.59
N THR A 47 -10.15 2.04 17.83
CA THR A 47 -11.22 2.63 18.67
C THR A 47 -12.49 2.92 17.87
N ALA A 48 -13.61 3.04 18.59
CA ALA A 48 -14.88 3.45 18.02
C ALA A 48 -14.82 4.83 17.34
N TRP A 49 -13.98 5.74 17.82
CA TRP A 49 -13.76 7.07 17.24
C TRP A 49 -13.27 7.05 15.79
N PHE A 50 -12.54 6.02 15.41
CA PHE A 50 -12.12 5.81 14.02
C PHE A 50 -13.09 4.91 13.25
N LEU A 51 -13.52 3.80 13.87
CA LEU A 51 -14.30 2.76 13.19
C LEU A 51 -15.73 3.21 12.85
N ILE A 52 -16.39 4.01 13.69
CA ILE A 52 -17.73 4.50 13.41
C ILE A 52 -17.76 5.47 12.22
N PRO A 53 -16.94 6.55 12.18
CA PRO A 53 -16.85 7.40 10.98
C PRO A 53 -16.46 6.63 9.73
N LEU A 54 -15.55 5.66 9.83
CA LEU A 54 -15.14 4.81 8.70
C LEU A 54 -16.31 3.97 8.18
N GLY A 55 -17.07 3.34 9.08
CA GLY A 55 -18.25 2.56 8.72
C GLY A 55 -19.34 3.43 8.06
N LEU A 56 -19.61 4.63 8.61
CA LEU A 56 -20.51 5.60 8.01
C LEU A 56 -20.02 6.07 6.63
N PHE A 57 -18.73 6.23 6.44
CA PHE A 57 -18.13 6.58 5.16
C PHE A 57 -18.31 5.46 4.12
N VAL A 58 -18.12 4.20 4.50
CA VAL A 58 -18.41 3.03 3.65
C VAL A 58 -19.86 3.00 3.22
N VAL A 59 -20.80 3.20 4.17
CA VAL A 59 -22.25 3.26 3.89
C VAL A 59 -22.57 4.43 2.95
N ASN A 60 -21.99 5.60 3.16
CA ASN A 60 -22.20 6.78 2.31
C ASN A 60 -21.67 6.52 0.87
N LEU A 61 -20.45 5.98 0.70
CA LEU A 61 -19.92 5.63 -0.61
C LEU A 61 -20.78 4.60 -1.33
N THR A 62 -21.23 3.58 -0.62
CA THR A 62 -22.11 2.53 -1.16
C THR A 62 -23.44 3.11 -1.62
N ALA A 63 -24.07 3.95 -0.80
CA ALA A 63 -25.32 4.62 -1.13
C ALA A 63 -25.17 5.54 -2.36
N CYS A 64 -24.05 6.29 -2.46
CA CYS A 64 -23.74 7.11 -3.62
C CYS A 64 -23.54 6.27 -4.88
N LEU A 65 -22.89 5.12 -4.76
CA LEU A 65 -22.68 4.18 -5.87
C LEU A 65 -24.02 3.61 -6.37
N ILE A 66 -24.85 3.10 -5.45
CA ILE A 66 -26.17 2.51 -5.80
C ILE A 66 -27.07 3.56 -6.48
N ARG A 67 -27.09 4.77 -5.96
CA ARG A 67 -27.92 5.84 -6.52
C ARG A 67 -27.44 6.33 -7.87
N GLY A 68 -26.15 6.53 -8.03
CA GLY A 68 -25.58 7.29 -9.16
C GLY A 68 -25.11 6.45 -10.32
N LEU A 69 -24.62 5.23 -10.07
CA LEU A 69 -24.07 4.35 -11.11
C LEU A 69 -25.09 4.02 -12.23
N PRO A 70 -26.37 3.68 -11.94
CA PRO A 70 -27.33 3.41 -13.00
C PRO A 70 -27.54 4.59 -13.95
N GLN A 71 -27.57 5.81 -13.41
CA GLN A 71 -27.71 7.03 -14.20
C GLN A 71 -26.44 7.28 -15.05
N ALA A 72 -25.26 7.08 -14.46
CA ALA A 72 -23.99 7.21 -15.17
C ALA A 72 -23.87 6.21 -16.32
N VAL A 73 -24.29 4.97 -16.10
CA VAL A 73 -24.35 3.93 -17.14
C VAL A 73 -25.33 4.31 -18.25
N ARG A 74 -26.53 4.77 -17.90
CA ARG A 74 -27.49 5.25 -18.91
C ARG A 74 -26.91 6.40 -19.73
N ARG A 75 -26.32 7.41 -19.09
CA ARG A 75 -25.67 8.54 -19.77
C ARG A 75 -24.51 8.10 -20.67
N SER A 76 -23.72 7.14 -20.25
CA SER A 76 -22.59 6.63 -21.05
C SER A 76 -23.04 5.79 -22.25
N ARG A 77 -24.24 5.20 -22.18
CA ARG A 77 -24.85 4.44 -23.29
C ARG A 77 -25.56 5.33 -24.30
N GLN A 78 -26.08 6.49 -23.88
CA GLN A 78 -26.72 7.45 -24.76
C GLN A 78 -25.69 8.04 -25.71
N ARG A 79 -25.89 7.82 -27.01
CA ARG A 79 -25.06 8.40 -28.06
C ARG A 79 -25.65 9.72 -28.54
N LEU A 80 -24.79 10.65 -28.90
CA LEU A 80 -25.21 11.90 -29.54
C LEU A 80 -26.02 11.55 -30.82
N THR A 81 -27.23 12.03 -30.94
CA THR A 81 -28.06 11.93 -32.15
C THR A 81 -27.91 13.16 -33.03
N ALA A 82 -28.29 13.10 -34.32
CA ALA A 82 -28.23 14.25 -35.20
C ALA A 82 -29.08 15.43 -34.67
N ALA A 83 -30.30 15.15 -34.18
CA ALA A 83 -31.17 16.17 -33.58
C ALA A 83 -30.53 16.85 -32.38
N ALA A 84 -29.98 16.08 -31.42
CA ALA A 84 -29.29 16.65 -30.28
C ALA A 84 -27.97 17.36 -30.65
N ALA A 85 -27.36 17.01 -31.77
CA ALA A 85 -26.17 17.66 -32.29
C ALA A 85 -26.47 19.05 -32.87
N LEU A 86 -27.65 19.24 -33.48
CA LEU A 86 -28.11 20.52 -33.99
C LEU A 86 -28.46 21.56 -32.90
N GLU A 87 -28.78 21.09 -31.68
CA GLU A 87 -29.04 21.94 -30.51
C GLU A 87 -27.77 22.46 -29.85
N LEU A 88 -26.58 22.03 -30.28
CA LEU A 88 -25.31 22.52 -29.73
C LEU A 88 -25.07 24.00 -30.09
N PRO A 89 -24.43 24.77 -29.19
CA PRO A 89 -24.12 26.18 -29.49
C PRO A 89 -23.15 26.31 -30.66
N GLU A 90 -23.42 27.27 -31.52
CA GLU A 90 -22.56 27.63 -32.66
C GLU A 90 -21.23 28.19 -32.15
N ARG A 91 -20.12 27.74 -32.73
CA ARG A 91 -18.75 28.14 -32.39
C ARG A 91 -18.03 28.83 -33.52
N ALA A 92 -18.35 28.45 -34.75
CA ALA A 92 -17.79 29.07 -35.94
C ALA A 92 -18.70 28.83 -37.12
N ARG A 93 -18.58 29.73 -38.13
CA ARG A 93 -19.30 29.65 -39.40
C ARG A 93 -18.31 29.84 -40.55
N PHE A 94 -18.48 29.06 -41.60
CA PHE A 94 -17.66 29.08 -42.81
C PHE A 94 -18.56 29.10 -44.02
N SER A 95 -18.06 29.61 -45.16
CA SER A 95 -18.74 29.47 -46.44
C SER A 95 -17.77 29.00 -47.50
N TRP A 96 -18.25 28.16 -48.42
CA TRP A 96 -17.47 27.68 -49.54
C TRP A 96 -18.17 28.02 -50.85
N PRO A 97 -17.42 28.32 -51.93
CA PRO A 97 -17.99 28.64 -53.26
C PRO A 97 -18.63 27.39 -53.90
N ALA A 98 -19.49 27.60 -54.89
CA ALA A 98 -20.22 26.53 -55.59
C ALA A 98 -19.28 25.51 -56.30
N SER A 99 -18.09 25.94 -56.70
CA SER A 99 -17.06 25.11 -57.33
C SER A 99 -16.39 24.11 -56.43
N SER A 100 -16.57 24.20 -55.10
CA SER A 100 -15.95 23.29 -54.12
C SER A 100 -16.91 22.16 -53.74
N ASN A 101 -16.40 20.93 -53.70
CA ASN A 101 -17.10 19.82 -53.08
C ASN A 101 -16.61 19.67 -51.62
N PRO A 102 -17.31 20.27 -50.61
CA PRO A 102 -16.86 20.25 -49.23
C PRO A 102 -16.97 18.87 -48.59
N HIS A 103 -17.85 17.98 -49.07
CA HIS A 103 -18.13 16.69 -48.45
C HIS A 103 -16.89 15.79 -48.39
N SER A 104 -16.24 15.53 -49.52
CA SER A 104 -15.06 14.65 -49.54
C SER A 104 -13.87 15.24 -48.74
N ARG A 105 -13.76 16.56 -48.73
CA ARG A 105 -12.70 17.29 -48.01
C ARG A 105 -12.95 17.25 -46.50
N VAL A 106 -14.18 17.53 -46.08
CA VAL A 106 -14.61 17.47 -44.67
C VAL A 106 -14.49 16.03 -44.14
N GLU A 107 -14.97 15.03 -44.89
CA GLU A 107 -14.84 13.62 -44.50
C GLU A 107 -13.36 13.24 -44.30
N LYS A 108 -12.48 13.55 -45.25
CA LYS A 108 -11.05 13.28 -45.12
C LYS A 108 -10.43 14.00 -43.92
N ALA A 109 -10.78 15.27 -43.72
CA ALA A 109 -10.26 16.09 -42.61
C ALA A 109 -10.74 15.54 -41.25
N LEU A 110 -12.02 15.24 -41.12
CA LEU A 110 -12.60 14.73 -39.90
C LEU A 110 -12.13 13.29 -39.59
N HIS A 111 -12.03 12.41 -40.58
CA HIS A 111 -11.54 11.04 -40.39
C HIS A 111 -10.07 10.99 -40.02
N ARG A 112 -9.24 11.98 -40.44
CA ARG A 112 -7.84 12.07 -40.06
C ARG A 112 -7.65 12.44 -38.60
N GLU A 113 -8.52 13.32 -38.07
CA GLU A 113 -8.43 13.84 -36.70
C GLU A 113 -9.30 13.09 -35.69
N LEU A 114 -10.35 12.38 -36.18
CA LEU A 114 -11.41 11.84 -35.33
C LEU A 114 -11.71 10.38 -35.67
N ARG A 115 -11.69 9.50 -34.65
CA ARG A 115 -11.87 8.04 -34.80
C ARG A 115 -13.33 7.60 -35.07
N SER A 116 -14.35 8.46 -34.81
CA SER A 116 -15.76 8.04 -34.93
C SER A 116 -16.66 9.24 -35.25
N VAL A 117 -16.69 9.62 -36.49
CA VAL A 117 -17.64 10.62 -37.01
C VAL A 117 -18.85 9.88 -37.55
N ARG A 118 -20.06 10.37 -37.21
CA ARG A 118 -21.32 9.89 -37.74
C ARG A 118 -21.88 10.95 -38.68
N LYS A 119 -22.63 10.50 -39.69
CA LYS A 119 -23.22 11.36 -40.72
C LYS A 119 -24.72 11.14 -40.74
N SER A 120 -25.48 12.20 -40.83
CA SER A 120 -26.90 12.20 -41.18
C SER A 120 -27.06 13.17 -42.35
N ALA A 121 -27.78 12.76 -43.39
CA ALA A 121 -28.02 13.58 -44.58
C ALA A 121 -29.53 13.67 -44.81
N GLU A 122 -29.98 14.90 -44.95
CA GLU A 122 -31.31 15.30 -45.43
C GLU A 122 -31.13 16.08 -46.72
N GLU A 123 -32.23 16.29 -47.51
CA GLU A 123 -32.15 16.81 -48.91
C GLU A 123 -31.23 17.97 -49.13
N ASP A 124 -31.21 18.99 -48.24
CA ASP A 124 -30.38 20.21 -48.34
C ASP A 124 -29.34 20.39 -47.23
N GLU A 125 -29.28 19.45 -46.27
CA GLU A 125 -28.42 19.57 -45.08
C GLU A 125 -27.70 18.27 -44.77
N VAL A 126 -26.39 18.34 -44.51
CA VAL A 126 -25.60 17.20 -44.06
C VAL A 126 -24.97 17.52 -42.71
N VAL A 127 -25.21 16.72 -41.71
CA VAL A 127 -24.73 16.86 -40.37
C VAL A 127 -23.70 15.80 -40.07
N TYR A 128 -22.44 16.20 -39.82
CA TYR A 128 -21.39 15.37 -39.29
C TYR A 128 -21.32 15.61 -37.79
N PHE A 129 -21.41 14.56 -36.96
CA PHE A 129 -21.41 14.73 -35.52
C PHE A 129 -20.60 13.64 -34.84
N TRP A 130 -19.94 14.03 -33.74
CA TRP A 130 -19.11 13.14 -32.95
C TRP A 130 -19.10 13.53 -31.48
N GLU A 131 -18.69 12.60 -30.66
CA GLU A 131 -18.57 12.80 -29.22
C GLU A 131 -17.30 12.16 -28.69
N ARG A 132 -16.70 12.77 -27.68
CA ARG A 132 -15.53 12.29 -26.98
C ARG A 132 -15.83 12.22 -25.49
N GLY A 133 -15.21 11.23 -24.80
CA GLY A 133 -15.34 11.14 -23.35
C GLY A 133 -16.71 10.67 -22.85
N ARG A 134 -17.48 9.93 -23.64
CA ARG A 134 -18.82 9.42 -23.23
C ARG A 134 -18.83 8.59 -21.96
N PHE A 135 -17.71 7.91 -21.62
CA PHE A 135 -17.55 7.12 -20.40
C PHE A 135 -17.13 7.92 -19.17
N ARG A 136 -16.84 9.21 -19.34
CA ARG A 136 -16.47 10.09 -18.24
C ARG A 136 -17.45 10.07 -17.06
N PRO A 137 -18.79 10.01 -17.25
CA PRO A 137 -19.72 9.92 -16.13
C PRO A 137 -19.52 8.72 -15.21
N LEU A 138 -18.84 7.65 -15.68
CA LEU A 138 -18.52 6.46 -14.89
C LEU A 138 -17.30 6.69 -13.98
N GLY A 139 -16.41 7.65 -14.31
CA GLY A 139 -15.16 7.87 -13.58
C GLY A 139 -15.32 7.96 -12.06
N PRO A 140 -16.15 8.87 -11.53
CA PRO A 140 -16.37 8.99 -10.08
C PRO A 140 -16.87 7.68 -9.43
N TYR A 141 -17.68 6.89 -10.12
CA TYR A 141 -18.22 5.64 -9.59
C TYR A 141 -17.19 4.51 -9.62
N VAL A 142 -16.29 4.50 -10.62
CA VAL A 142 -15.13 3.60 -10.63
C VAL A 142 -14.21 3.92 -9.46
N VAL A 143 -13.96 5.21 -9.17
CA VAL A 143 -13.19 5.64 -7.99
C VAL A 143 -13.87 5.20 -6.69
N HIS A 144 -15.19 5.40 -6.55
CA HIS A 144 -15.92 4.96 -5.36
C HIS A 144 -15.86 3.43 -5.16
N LEU A 145 -16.02 2.67 -6.24
CA LEU A 145 -15.89 1.20 -6.20
C LEU A 145 -14.48 0.79 -5.80
N ALA A 146 -13.47 1.43 -6.37
CA ALA A 146 -12.06 1.17 -6.03
C ALA A 146 -11.78 1.43 -4.55
N LEU A 147 -12.27 2.56 -4.01
CA LEU A 147 -12.15 2.86 -2.58
C LEU A 147 -12.86 1.84 -1.71
N LEU A 148 -14.06 1.38 -2.09
CA LEU A 148 -14.77 0.33 -1.36
C LEU A 148 -13.98 -0.99 -1.36
N ILE A 149 -13.33 -1.34 -2.47
CA ILE A 149 -12.46 -2.53 -2.55
C ILE A 149 -11.24 -2.37 -1.64
N VAL A 150 -10.58 -1.20 -1.62
CA VAL A 150 -9.46 -0.90 -0.70
C VAL A 150 -9.91 -1.04 0.75
N LEU A 151 -11.06 -0.45 1.11
CA LEU A 151 -11.59 -0.50 2.47
C LEU A 151 -11.99 -1.92 2.87
N ALA A 152 -12.60 -2.68 1.97
CA ALA A 152 -12.92 -4.09 2.21
C ALA A 152 -11.64 -4.91 2.43
N GLY A 153 -10.59 -4.70 1.61
CA GLY A 153 -9.29 -5.32 1.79
C GLY A 153 -8.66 -4.98 3.13
N ALA A 154 -8.68 -3.70 3.52
CA ALA A 154 -8.15 -3.26 4.82
C ALA A 154 -8.92 -3.88 6.01
N LEU A 155 -10.24 -4.03 5.91
CA LEU A 155 -11.04 -4.72 6.92
C LEU A 155 -10.73 -6.22 6.97
N LEU A 156 -10.58 -6.88 5.82
CA LEU A 156 -10.14 -8.28 5.76
C LEU A 156 -8.78 -8.46 6.43
N SER A 157 -7.80 -7.59 6.12
CA SER A 157 -6.49 -7.58 6.78
C SER A 157 -6.61 -7.41 8.29
N LYS A 158 -7.47 -6.51 8.75
CA LYS A 158 -7.64 -6.22 10.18
C LYS A 158 -8.28 -7.38 10.95
N PHE A 159 -9.30 -8.03 10.38
CA PHE A 159 -10.07 -9.06 11.10
C PHE A 159 -9.54 -10.47 10.88
N LEU A 160 -8.95 -10.76 9.71
CA LEU A 160 -8.47 -12.09 9.34
C LEU A 160 -6.94 -12.14 9.21
N GLY A 161 -6.27 -11.00 9.26
CA GLY A 161 -4.81 -10.92 9.28
C GLY A 161 -4.26 -11.44 10.59
N VAL A 162 -3.11 -12.11 10.51
CA VAL A 162 -2.35 -12.57 11.67
C VAL A 162 -0.95 -12.02 11.55
N GLU A 163 -0.43 -11.45 12.64
CA GLU A 163 0.92 -10.95 12.73
C GLU A 163 1.55 -11.40 14.05
N GLY A 164 2.82 -11.79 14.01
CA GLY A 164 3.53 -12.24 15.19
C GLY A 164 5.03 -12.29 14.98
N ARG A 165 5.73 -12.94 15.91
CA ARG A 165 7.19 -13.08 15.90
C ARG A 165 7.57 -14.54 16.04
N LEU A 166 8.52 -14.96 15.23
CA LEU A 166 9.18 -16.26 15.30
C LEU A 166 10.65 -16.01 15.63
N THR A 167 11.10 -16.53 16.76
CA THR A 167 12.50 -16.47 17.18
C THR A 167 13.11 -17.84 17.00
N LEU A 168 14.18 -17.95 16.23
CA LEU A 168 14.90 -19.18 15.97
C LEU A 168 16.38 -18.99 16.25
N LYS A 169 16.98 -19.92 16.99
CA LYS A 169 18.44 -20.03 17.10
C LYS A 169 18.97 -20.83 15.92
N GLU A 170 20.24 -20.61 15.56
CA GLU A 170 20.89 -21.44 14.53
C GLU A 170 20.80 -22.92 14.87
N GLY A 171 20.33 -23.69 13.88
CA GLY A 171 20.06 -25.14 14.02
C GLY A 171 18.72 -25.47 14.71
N GLU A 172 17.89 -24.49 15.05
CA GLU A 172 16.60 -24.68 15.69
C GLU A 172 15.44 -24.70 14.69
N SER A 173 14.42 -25.46 15.00
CA SER A 173 13.18 -25.53 14.22
C SER A 173 11.99 -25.15 15.09
N ALA A 174 11.00 -24.49 14.48
CA ALA A 174 9.72 -24.23 15.14
C ALA A 174 8.53 -24.55 14.22
N ARG A 175 7.40 -24.88 14.85
CA ARG A 175 6.09 -25.12 14.23
C ARG A 175 5.03 -24.15 14.73
N SER A 176 5.46 -23.08 15.38
CA SER A 176 4.59 -22.07 15.95
C SER A 176 5.31 -20.73 16.03
N PHE A 177 4.57 -19.67 16.20
CA PHE A 177 5.08 -18.30 16.42
C PHE A 177 4.23 -17.60 17.47
N ILE A 178 4.74 -16.53 18.09
CA ILE A 178 4.02 -15.77 19.10
C ILE A 178 3.29 -14.60 18.44
N SER A 179 1.98 -14.53 18.63
CA SER A 179 1.10 -13.46 18.17
C SER A 179 0.29 -12.92 19.33
N ALA A 180 0.41 -11.62 19.64
CA ALA A 180 -0.28 -10.97 20.76
C ALA A 180 -0.10 -11.68 22.14
N GLY A 181 1.06 -12.33 22.34
CA GLY A 181 1.35 -13.11 23.56
C GLY A 181 0.85 -14.55 23.56
N GLU A 182 0.15 -14.98 22.53
CA GLU A 182 -0.33 -16.35 22.34
C GLU A 182 0.51 -17.10 21.30
N GLU A 183 0.69 -18.38 21.52
CA GLU A 183 1.33 -19.27 20.55
C GLU A 183 0.34 -19.67 19.45
N LYS A 184 0.70 -19.38 18.19
CA LYS A 184 -0.09 -19.73 17.00
C LYS A 184 0.63 -20.82 16.20
N PRO A 185 -0.03 -21.94 15.86
CA PRO A 185 0.58 -23.02 15.12
C PRO A 185 0.82 -22.66 13.65
N LEU A 186 1.86 -23.26 13.08
CA LEU A 186 2.14 -23.33 11.64
C LEU A 186 1.85 -24.77 11.18
N ASP A 187 1.30 -24.92 9.99
CA ASP A 187 1.07 -26.25 9.35
C ASP A 187 2.33 -26.82 8.66
N PHE A 188 3.48 -26.19 8.95
CA PHE A 188 4.82 -26.56 8.48
C PHE A 188 5.85 -26.25 9.57
N GLN A 189 7.06 -26.70 9.37
CA GLN A 189 8.21 -26.43 10.21
C GLN A 189 9.11 -25.39 9.52
N ALA A 190 9.54 -24.39 10.26
CA ALA A 190 10.58 -23.43 9.85
C ALA A 190 11.87 -23.77 10.61
N HIS A 191 12.98 -23.98 9.90
CA HIS A 191 14.30 -24.26 10.45
C HIS A 191 15.23 -23.10 10.07
N LEU A 192 16.04 -22.64 11.03
CA LEU A 192 17.11 -21.68 10.76
C LEU A 192 18.42 -22.43 10.57
N ASP A 193 18.86 -22.54 9.33
CA ASP A 193 20.11 -23.24 8.99
C ASP A 193 21.31 -22.41 9.44
N ASN A 194 21.29 -21.11 9.15
CA ASN A 194 22.40 -20.21 9.45
C ASN A 194 21.93 -18.77 9.53
N PHE A 195 22.58 -17.94 10.35
CA PHE A 195 22.38 -16.50 10.40
C PHE A 195 23.70 -15.77 10.21
N GLN A 196 23.69 -14.74 9.35
CA GLN A 196 24.89 -13.97 9.05
C GLN A 196 24.63 -12.47 9.13
N VAL A 197 25.59 -11.76 9.71
CA VAL A 197 25.70 -10.30 9.61
C VAL A 197 26.83 -9.99 8.64
N LEU A 198 26.51 -9.40 7.50
CA LEU A 198 27.50 -8.92 6.57
C LEU A 198 27.82 -7.45 6.89
N TYR A 199 29.08 -7.07 6.81
CA TYR A 199 29.55 -5.74 7.17
C TYR A 199 30.13 -5.01 5.96
N TYR A 200 30.02 -3.68 5.99
CA TYR A 200 30.81 -2.82 5.11
C TYR A 200 32.29 -2.78 5.54
N PRO A 201 33.22 -2.33 4.67
CA PRO A 201 34.64 -2.19 5.05
C PRO A 201 34.89 -1.26 6.25
N ASN A 202 33.95 -0.34 6.56
CA ASN A 202 34.01 0.55 7.71
C ASN A 202 33.49 -0.09 9.00
N GLY A 203 33.13 -1.38 9.01
CA GLY A 203 32.63 -2.12 10.17
C GLY A 203 31.15 -1.91 10.49
N THR A 204 30.40 -1.12 9.70
CA THR A 204 28.96 -0.99 9.88
C THR A 204 28.21 -2.19 9.27
N PRO A 205 27.14 -2.69 9.91
CA PRO A 205 26.32 -3.75 9.35
C PRO A 205 25.73 -3.36 7.98
N ARG A 206 25.92 -4.20 6.99
CA ARG A 206 25.38 -4.03 5.64
C ARG A 206 24.09 -4.81 5.43
N GLU A 207 24.04 -6.04 5.91
CA GLU A 207 22.93 -6.96 5.65
C GLU A 207 22.80 -7.96 6.80
N PHE A 208 21.54 -8.25 7.15
CA PHE A 208 21.16 -9.33 8.04
C PHE A 208 20.50 -10.42 7.21
N ARG A 209 21.03 -11.62 7.27
CA ARG A 209 20.64 -12.75 6.44
C ARG A 209 20.32 -13.97 7.30
N SER A 210 19.11 -14.49 7.13
CA SER A 210 18.68 -15.79 7.68
C SER A 210 18.51 -16.78 6.53
N ASP A 211 19.29 -17.85 6.54
CA ASP A 211 19.11 -19.00 5.65
C ASP A 211 18.11 -19.94 6.37
N LEU A 212 16.96 -20.18 5.73
CA LEU A 212 15.84 -20.92 6.29
C LEU A 212 15.54 -22.15 5.43
N THR A 213 15.08 -23.21 6.07
CA THR A 213 14.48 -24.37 5.40
C THR A 213 13.08 -24.60 5.91
N PHE A 214 12.10 -24.55 5.01
CA PHE A 214 10.71 -24.85 5.33
C PHE A 214 10.38 -26.30 4.97
N THR A 215 9.72 -27.01 5.89
CA THR A 215 9.34 -28.41 5.68
C THR A 215 7.88 -28.62 6.00
N ARG A 216 7.12 -29.12 5.03
CA ARG A 216 5.71 -29.53 5.20
C ARG A 216 5.59 -31.02 4.97
N SER A 217 4.72 -31.69 5.74
CA SER A 217 4.47 -33.11 5.59
C SER A 217 4.08 -33.47 4.15
N GLY A 218 4.74 -34.49 3.58
CA GLY A 218 4.50 -34.92 2.20
C GLY A 218 5.11 -34.04 1.09
N GLN A 219 5.91 -33.03 1.44
CA GLN A 219 6.60 -32.17 0.48
C GLN A 219 8.11 -32.17 0.74
N PRO A 220 8.95 -32.00 -0.31
CA PRO A 220 10.38 -31.83 -0.11
C PRO A 220 10.67 -30.54 0.67
N PRO A 221 11.78 -30.49 1.44
CA PRO A 221 12.21 -29.27 2.10
C PRO A 221 12.49 -28.15 1.08
N GLU A 222 12.04 -26.94 1.38
CA GLU A 222 12.22 -25.74 0.54
C GLU A 222 13.17 -24.77 1.22
N PRO A 223 14.39 -24.59 0.69
CA PRO A 223 15.34 -23.60 1.19
C PRO A 223 14.94 -22.20 0.76
N ALA A 224 15.13 -21.22 1.64
CA ALA A 224 14.83 -19.82 1.38
C ALA A 224 15.79 -18.89 2.12
N VAL A 225 16.04 -17.71 1.57
CA VAL A 225 16.93 -16.71 2.17
C VAL A 225 16.14 -15.46 2.51
N CYS A 226 15.93 -15.23 3.80
CA CYS A 226 15.25 -14.05 4.32
C CYS A 226 16.28 -12.96 4.68
N ARG A 227 16.11 -11.76 4.11
CA ARG A 227 16.98 -10.58 4.34
C ARG A 227 16.13 -9.35 4.58
N VAL A 228 16.75 -8.31 5.14
CA VAL A 228 16.08 -7.01 5.26
C VAL A 228 15.64 -6.53 3.86
N ASN A 229 14.38 -6.11 3.73
CA ASN A 229 13.71 -5.73 2.49
C ASN A 229 13.55 -6.86 1.43
N HIS A 230 13.92 -8.09 1.77
CA HIS A 230 13.70 -9.27 0.92
C HIS A 230 13.02 -10.37 1.74
N PRO A 231 11.71 -10.21 1.99
CA PRO A 231 10.96 -11.22 2.73
C PRO A 231 10.78 -12.49 1.91
N VAL A 232 10.51 -13.58 2.60
CA VAL A 232 10.17 -14.87 2.00
C VAL A 232 8.76 -15.26 2.36
N SER A 233 8.06 -15.96 1.45
CA SER A 233 6.69 -16.42 1.68
C SER A 233 6.63 -17.94 1.58
N PHE A 234 6.01 -18.56 2.59
CA PHE A 234 5.76 -19.99 2.60
C PHE A 234 4.45 -20.29 3.38
N GLY A 235 3.67 -21.25 2.90
CA GLY A 235 2.44 -21.68 3.58
C GLY A 235 1.37 -20.59 3.76
N GLY A 236 1.38 -19.54 2.93
CA GLY A 236 0.48 -18.39 3.07
C GLY A 236 0.91 -17.37 4.11
N PHE A 237 2.07 -17.56 4.74
CA PHE A 237 2.73 -16.60 5.62
C PHE A 237 3.92 -15.94 4.91
N THR A 238 4.19 -14.70 5.28
CA THR A 238 5.38 -13.96 4.83
C THR A 238 6.26 -13.68 6.04
N PHE A 239 7.54 -13.98 5.92
CA PHE A 239 8.57 -13.84 6.94
C PHE A 239 9.46 -12.67 6.58
N TYR A 240 9.59 -11.72 7.50
CA TYR A 240 10.44 -10.54 7.36
C TYR A 240 11.56 -10.59 8.37
N GLN A 241 12.80 -10.32 7.97
CA GLN A 241 13.91 -10.16 8.90
C GLN A 241 13.68 -8.92 9.75
N SER A 242 13.45 -9.11 11.05
CA SER A 242 13.08 -8.04 11.99
C SER A 242 14.25 -7.64 12.88
N SER A 243 14.81 -8.59 13.62
CA SER A 243 15.96 -8.36 14.47
C SER A 243 16.79 -9.64 14.66
N TYR A 244 17.86 -9.56 15.40
CA TYR A 244 18.71 -10.69 15.75
C TYR A 244 19.37 -10.46 17.09
N GLY A 245 20.03 -11.48 17.61
CA GLY A 245 20.84 -11.38 18.82
C GLY A 245 21.70 -12.59 19.03
N HIS A 246 22.28 -12.67 20.22
CA HIS A 246 23.09 -13.82 20.62
C HIS A 246 22.47 -14.51 21.83
N THR A 247 22.45 -15.82 21.80
CA THR A 247 22.25 -16.66 22.98
C THR A 247 23.63 -17.10 23.44
N VAL A 248 24.00 -16.70 24.64
CA VAL A 248 25.28 -17.06 25.27
C VAL A 248 25.08 -18.28 26.11
N ARG A 249 25.94 -19.25 25.94
CA ARG A 249 25.99 -20.49 26.67
C ARG A 249 27.12 -20.41 27.71
N LEU A 250 26.75 -20.52 28.96
CA LEU A 250 27.64 -20.43 30.11
C LEU A 250 27.68 -21.75 30.84
N GLU A 251 28.85 -22.23 31.19
CA GLU A 251 29.02 -23.21 32.23
C GLU A 251 29.07 -22.46 33.55
N VAL A 252 28.24 -22.85 34.49
CA VAL A 252 28.14 -22.30 35.84
C VAL A 252 28.54 -23.36 36.85
N ARG A 253 29.52 -23.06 37.70
CA ARG A 253 29.98 -23.95 38.74
C ARG A 253 29.69 -23.34 40.11
N GLU A 254 29.14 -24.14 41.02
CA GLU A 254 28.90 -23.84 42.43
C GLU A 254 29.50 -24.98 43.28
N GLY A 255 30.70 -24.75 43.83
CA GLY A 255 31.46 -25.83 44.46
C GLY A 255 31.80 -26.95 43.49
N GLU A 256 31.35 -28.21 43.81
CA GLU A 256 31.52 -29.38 42.95
C GLU A 256 30.43 -29.50 41.89
N ASN A 257 29.32 -28.76 41.99
CA ASN A 257 28.23 -28.81 41.04
C ASN A 257 28.50 -27.97 39.82
N SER A 258 28.19 -28.49 38.63
CA SER A 258 28.29 -27.77 37.36
C SER A 258 27.02 -27.97 36.55
N PHE A 259 26.53 -26.86 35.95
CA PHE A 259 25.39 -26.88 35.03
C PHE A 259 25.60 -25.90 33.89
N VAL A 260 24.86 -26.10 32.82
CA VAL A 260 24.91 -25.21 31.63
C VAL A 260 23.71 -24.30 31.65
N LEU A 261 23.97 -23.00 31.53
CA LEU A 261 22.96 -21.95 31.44
C LEU A 261 23.04 -21.32 30.02
N ALA A 262 21.89 -21.20 29.38
CA ALA A 262 21.79 -20.46 28.13
C ALA A 262 20.92 -19.22 28.36
N ALA A 263 21.44 -18.04 28.04
CA ALA A 263 20.72 -16.77 28.20
C ALA A 263 20.92 -15.87 26.99
N GLN A 264 19.89 -15.17 26.56
CA GLN A 264 19.99 -14.17 25.51
C GLN A 264 20.65 -12.88 26.05
N VAL A 265 21.33 -12.15 25.18
CA VAL A 265 21.83 -10.82 25.53
C VAL A 265 20.63 -9.91 25.87
N GLY A 266 20.70 -9.29 27.05
CA GLY A 266 19.60 -8.49 27.63
C GLY A 266 18.65 -9.26 28.54
N GLU A 267 18.67 -10.60 28.53
CA GLU A 267 17.84 -11.46 29.40
C GLU A 267 18.39 -11.54 30.81
N THR A 268 17.48 -11.53 31.80
CA THR A 268 17.81 -11.81 33.20
C THR A 268 17.31 -13.18 33.55
N VAL A 269 18.22 -14.07 33.94
CA VAL A 269 17.93 -15.44 34.32
C VAL A 269 18.17 -15.63 35.80
N GLN A 270 17.29 -16.35 36.47
CA GLN A 270 17.46 -16.74 37.88
C GLN A 270 18.31 -18.02 37.95
N LEU A 271 19.33 -17.98 38.80
CA LEU A 271 20.18 -19.15 39.03
C LEU A 271 19.46 -20.20 39.91
N PRO A 272 19.82 -21.47 39.82
CA PRO A 272 19.28 -22.49 40.68
C PRO A 272 19.38 -22.10 42.16
N GLY A 273 18.34 -22.44 42.92
CA GLY A 273 18.25 -22.04 44.33
C GLY A 273 17.62 -20.68 44.59
N GLY A 274 17.37 -19.86 43.54
CA GLY A 274 16.61 -18.60 43.61
C GLY A 274 17.27 -17.45 44.33
N ARG A 275 18.52 -17.61 44.83
CA ARG A 275 19.25 -16.61 45.61
C ARG A 275 20.00 -15.59 44.76
N ALA A 276 20.28 -15.93 43.52
CA ALA A 276 21.05 -15.09 42.62
C ALA A 276 20.40 -14.95 41.23
N ARG A 277 20.66 -13.83 40.58
CA ARG A 277 20.23 -13.50 39.21
C ARG A 277 21.42 -13.13 38.37
N LEU A 278 21.35 -13.51 37.10
CA LEU A 278 22.38 -13.19 36.13
C LEU A 278 21.71 -12.52 34.91
N ARG A 279 22.31 -11.46 34.37
CA ARG A 279 21.93 -10.86 33.10
C ARG A 279 23.15 -10.79 32.18
N VAL A 280 23.00 -11.27 30.97
CA VAL A 280 23.99 -11.07 29.91
C VAL A 280 23.81 -9.67 29.35
N LEU A 281 24.76 -8.79 29.59
CA LEU A 281 24.70 -7.40 29.15
C LEU A 281 25.15 -7.24 27.70
N GLU A 282 26.23 -7.95 27.32
CA GLU A 282 26.87 -7.81 26.02
C GLU A 282 27.63 -9.08 25.68
N TYR A 283 27.68 -9.42 24.41
CA TYR A 283 28.55 -10.43 23.85
C TYR A 283 29.33 -9.82 22.67
N ARG A 284 30.64 -10.12 22.62
CA ARG A 284 31.52 -9.74 21.51
C ARG A 284 32.19 -11.01 20.96
N PRO A 285 32.06 -11.30 19.67
CA PRO A 285 32.75 -12.43 19.04
C PRO A 285 34.28 -12.34 19.17
N ASP A 286 34.79 -11.11 19.22
CA ASP A 286 36.19 -10.81 19.47
C ASP A 286 36.30 -9.54 20.31
N LEU A 287 36.90 -9.66 21.50
CA LEU A 287 37.21 -8.54 22.36
C LEU A 287 38.57 -8.01 21.97
N VAL A 288 38.59 -6.85 21.33
CA VAL A 288 39.82 -6.17 20.92
C VAL A 288 40.19 -5.13 21.97
N MET A 289 41.42 -5.21 22.48
CA MET A 289 41.97 -4.20 23.39
C MET A 289 43.05 -3.40 22.67
N PRO A 290 43.09 -2.05 22.88
CA PRO A 290 44.16 -1.24 22.31
C PRO A 290 45.49 -1.66 22.88
N GLY A 291 46.49 -1.78 22.06
CA GLY A 291 47.85 -2.07 22.48
C GLY A 291 48.45 -0.93 23.29
N VAL A 292 49.31 -1.24 24.26
CA VAL A 292 49.97 -0.25 25.11
C VAL A 292 50.88 0.61 24.24
N LYS A 293 50.76 1.95 24.36
CA LYS A 293 51.58 2.97 23.68
C LYS A 293 51.67 2.86 22.15
N GLY A 294 50.54 2.59 21.47
CA GLY A 294 50.52 2.53 20.02
C GLY A 294 50.99 1.19 19.44
N GLY A 295 51.05 0.14 20.28
CA GLY A 295 51.28 -1.25 19.86
C GLY A 295 50.08 -1.84 19.09
N ARG A 296 50.28 -3.05 18.54
CA ARG A 296 49.23 -3.81 17.82
C ARG A 296 48.04 -4.06 18.74
N GLU A 297 46.85 -4.00 18.20
CA GLU A 297 45.62 -4.43 18.87
C GLU A 297 45.75 -5.87 19.37
N ILE A 298 45.26 -6.11 20.59
CA ILE A 298 45.28 -7.43 21.20
C ILE A 298 43.89 -8.04 21.06
N HIS A 299 43.80 -9.10 20.31
CA HIS A 299 42.58 -9.89 20.12
C HIS A 299 42.49 -10.96 21.21
N LEU A 300 41.52 -10.81 22.10
CA LEU A 300 41.30 -11.73 23.23
C LEU A 300 40.31 -12.87 22.87
N GLY A 301 39.64 -12.76 21.71
CA GLY A 301 38.61 -13.69 21.28
C GLY A 301 37.24 -13.45 21.91
N PRO A 302 36.34 -14.45 21.86
CA PRO A 302 34.96 -14.30 22.34
C PRO A 302 34.88 -13.89 23.83
N ALA A 303 34.06 -12.87 24.08
CA ALA A 303 33.88 -12.33 25.44
C ALA A 303 32.43 -11.97 25.72
N ALA A 304 32.02 -12.08 26.98
CA ALA A 304 30.69 -11.69 27.44
C ALA A 304 30.81 -10.81 28.69
N ARG A 305 29.96 -9.80 28.81
CA ARG A 305 29.82 -8.97 30.00
C ARG A 305 28.52 -9.33 30.70
N LEU A 306 28.60 -9.68 31.96
CA LEU A 306 27.50 -10.10 32.79
C LEU A 306 27.25 -9.12 33.91
N ALA A 307 25.98 -9.00 34.34
CA ALA A 307 25.60 -8.41 35.61
C ALA A 307 25.07 -9.54 36.51
N TYR A 308 25.64 -9.65 37.68
CA TYR A 308 25.36 -10.67 38.69
C TYR A 308 24.82 -10.04 39.96
N TRP A 309 23.72 -10.53 40.51
CA TRP A 309 23.09 -10.11 41.74
C TRP A 309 22.97 -11.30 42.71
N GLU A 310 23.44 -11.12 43.93
CA GLU A 310 23.27 -12.06 45.05
C GLU A 310 22.79 -11.29 46.27
N GLY A 311 21.48 -11.19 46.46
CA GLY A 311 20.89 -10.51 47.61
C GLY A 311 21.26 -9.02 47.78
N ARG A 312 21.79 -8.37 46.75
CA ARG A 312 22.24 -6.99 46.72
C ARG A 312 21.41 -6.16 45.75
N ASP A 313 21.28 -4.85 46.03
CA ASP A 313 20.57 -3.92 45.18
C ASP A 313 21.35 -3.57 43.90
N HIS A 314 22.68 -3.66 43.94
CA HIS A 314 23.58 -3.31 42.84
C HIS A 314 24.22 -4.57 42.22
N PRO A 315 24.26 -4.65 40.87
CA PRO A 315 24.91 -5.75 40.20
C PRO A 315 26.44 -5.66 40.33
N GLN A 316 27.06 -6.83 40.43
CA GLN A 316 28.48 -6.98 40.20
C GLN A 316 28.72 -7.26 38.73
N LEU A 317 29.62 -6.52 38.10
CA LEU A 317 29.96 -6.69 36.69
C LEU A 317 31.08 -7.72 36.56
N ILE A 318 30.83 -8.72 35.70
CA ILE A 318 31.78 -9.79 35.39
C ILE A 318 32.08 -9.75 33.90
N VAL A 319 33.36 -9.80 33.55
CA VAL A 319 33.77 -9.97 32.13
C VAL A 319 34.32 -11.37 31.97
N LEU A 320 33.75 -12.09 31.07
CA LEU A 320 34.20 -13.42 30.67
C LEU A 320 34.95 -13.32 29.33
N VAL A 321 36.08 -13.95 29.25
CA VAL A 321 36.84 -14.13 28.00
C VAL A 321 37.05 -15.61 27.79
N LYS A 322 36.56 -16.16 26.71
CA LYS A 322 36.56 -17.61 26.45
C LYS A 322 37.98 -18.20 26.52
N ASN A 323 38.96 -17.48 26.00
CA ASN A 323 40.35 -17.93 25.94
C ASN A 323 41.16 -17.59 27.21
N ARG A 324 40.50 -17.10 28.27
CA ARG A 324 41.09 -16.72 29.54
C ARG A 324 40.25 -17.23 30.73
N PRO A 325 40.11 -18.56 30.86
CA PRO A 325 39.30 -19.14 31.94
C PRO A 325 39.79 -18.83 33.35
N GLU A 326 41.08 -18.54 33.50
CA GLU A 326 41.70 -18.16 34.75
C GLU A 326 41.08 -16.92 35.39
N LEU A 327 40.44 -16.05 34.60
CA LEU A 327 39.73 -14.87 35.13
C LEU A 327 38.49 -15.25 35.94
N ALA A 328 38.01 -16.50 35.82
CA ALA A 328 36.88 -16.96 36.61
C ALA A 328 37.16 -17.10 38.11
N GLU A 329 38.42 -17.30 38.49
CA GLU A 329 38.85 -17.39 39.92
C GLU A 329 38.64 -16.07 40.65
N GLN A 330 38.69 -14.94 39.93
CA GLN A 330 38.53 -13.59 40.47
C GLN A 330 37.06 -13.12 40.51
N GLN A 331 36.11 -13.97 40.13
CA GLN A 331 34.70 -13.61 40.13
C GLN A 331 34.13 -13.55 41.53
N PRO A 332 33.21 -12.61 41.80
CA PRO A 332 32.57 -12.48 43.09
C PRO A 332 31.55 -13.56 43.35
N GLY A 333 31.30 -13.89 44.63
CA GLY A 333 30.26 -14.84 45.05
C GLY A 333 30.65 -16.33 44.91
N PRO A 334 29.73 -17.25 45.16
CA PRO A 334 29.97 -18.68 45.16
C PRO A 334 30.01 -19.29 43.75
N TYR A 335 29.47 -18.56 42.75
CA TYR A 335 29.38 -19.03 41.37
C TYR A 335 30.64 -18.67 40.57
N ARG A 336 31.02 -19.61 39.68
CA ARG A 336 32.07 -19.37 38.68
C ARG A 336 31.46 -19.55 37.31
N PHE A 337 31.57 -18.55 36.46
CA PHE A 337 30.98 -18.50 35.11
C PHE A 337 32.07 -18.67 34.07
N PHE A 338 31.83 -19.57 33.11
CA PHE A 338 32.74 -19.80 32.00
C PHE A 338 31.96 -19.68 30.69
N LEU A 339 32.49 -18.88 29.78
CA LEU A 339 31.90 -18.72 28.45
C LEU A 339 32.23 -19.93 27.58
N GLN A 340 31.21 -20.70 27.20
CA GLN A 340 31.37 -21.87 26.33
C GLN A 340 31.26 -21.46 24.85
N GLU A 341 30.08 -21.00 24.44
CA GLU A 341 29.78 -20.59 23.07
C GLU A 341 28.69 -19.53 23.03
N ALA A 342 28.56 -18.83 21.92
CA ALA A 342 27.39 -18.06 21.64
C ALA A 342 26.91 -18.38 20.23
N LYS A 343 25.59 -18.52 20.08
CA LYS A 343 24.93 -18.73 18.82
C LYS A 343 24.06 -17.53 18.48
N PHE A 344 23.96 -17.23 17.22
CA PHE A 344 22.98 -16.26 16.76
C PHE A 344 21.56 -16.81 16.93
N PHE A 345 20.64 -15.91 17.18
CA PHE A 345 19.22 -16.15 16.93
C PHE A 345 18.69 -15.06 15.99
N SER A 346 17.77 -15.43 15.13
CA SER A 346 17.04 -14.52 14.25
C SER A 346 15.63 -14.34 14.79
N VAL A 347 15.14 -13.10 14.73
CA VAL A 347 13.74 -12.76 15.00
C VAL A 347 13.10 -12.40 13.68
N LEU A 348 12.17 -13.24 13.25
CA LEU A 348 11.39 -13.04 12.05
C LEU A 348 10.00 -12.52 12.43
N GLN A 349 9.57 -11.43 11.80
CA GLN A 349 8.17 -11.04 11.83
C GLN A 349 7.41 -11.94 10.86
N VAL A 350 6.38 -12.60 11.36
CA VAL A 350 5.53 -13.51 10.59
C VAL A 350 4.20 -12.82 10.34
N LYS A 351 3.79 -12.72 9.09
CA LYS A 351 2.55 -12.06 8.71
C LYS A 351 1.75 -12.89 7.71
N ARG A 352 0.45 -13.02 7.95
CA ARG A 352 -0.52 -13.52 6.98
C ARG A 352 -1.57 -12.43 6.77
N ASP A 353 -1.69 -11.92 5.54
CA ASP A 353 -2.55 -10.80 5.22
C ASP A 353 -3.45 -11.13 4.01
N PRO A 354 -4.68 -11.63 4.25
CA PRO A 354 -5.59 -12.02 3.16
C PRO A 354 -6.18 -10.82 2.43
N GLY A 355 -6.10 -9.61 3.00
CA GLY A 355 -6.69 -8.41 2.40
C GLY A 355 -5.75 -7.65 1.45
N VAL A 356 -4.45 -7.94 1.47
CA VAL A 356 -3.45 -7.16 0.71
C VAL A 356 -3.72 -7.14 -0.79
N TRP A 357 -4.14 -8.25 -1.38
CA TRP A 357 -4.45 -8.34 -2.81
C TRP A 357 -5.68 -7.52 -3.20
N TRP A 358 -6.69 -7.42 -2.32
CA TRP A 358 -7.85 -6.56 -2.50
C TRP A 358 -7.45 -5.09 -2.50
N VAL A 359 -6.54 -4.70 -1.59
CA VAL A 359 -6.00 -3.34 -1.53
C VAL A 359 -5.28 -3.01 -2.84
N TYR A 360 -4.41 -3.89 -3.34
CA TYR A 360 -3.74 -3.69 -4.63
C TYR A 360 -4.72 -3.61 -5.80
N ALA A 361 -5.70 -4.50 -5.85
CA ALA A 361 -6.74 -4.48 -6.89
C ALA A 361 -7.51 -3.14 -6.87
N GLY A 362 -7.84 -2.62 -5.68
CA GLY A 362 -8.46 -1.32 -5.53
C GLY A 362 -7.58 -0.18 -6.04
N PHE A 363 -6.29 -0.16 -5.70
CA PHE A 363 -5.36 0.85 -6.22
C PHE A 363 -5.20 0.79 -7.74
N VAL A 364 -5.11 -0.40 -8.33
CA VAL A 364 -5.07 -0.57 -9.78
C VAL A 364 -6.33 -0.02 -10.42
N LEU A 365 -7.50 -0.25 -9.81
CA LEU A 365 -8.78 0.26 -10.32
C LEU A 365 -8.93 1.78 -10.17
N LEU A 366 -8.26 2.42 -9.21
CA LEU A 366 -8.26 3.89 -9.07
C LEU A 366 -7.69 4.59 -10.30
N LEU A 367 -6.67 4.03 -10.95
CA LEU A 367 -6.02 4.65 -12.11
C LEU A 367 -6.99 4.92 -13.27
N PRO A 368 -7.72 3.93 -13.82
CA PRO A 368 -8.72 4.19 -14.86
C PRO A 368 -9.88 5.05 -14.34
N GLY A 369 -10.24 4.96 -13.06
CA GLY A 369 -11.25 5.82 -12.45
C GLY A 369 -10.87 7.29 -12.51
N PHE A 370 -9.66 7.65 -12.08
CA PHE A 370 -9.13 9.01 -12.17
C PHE A 370 -8.95 9.49 -13.61
N TYR A 371 -8.42 8.62 -14.49
CA TYR A 371 -8.31 8.95 -15.90
C TYR A 371 -9.66 9.34 -16.50
N LEU A 372 -10.71 8.56 -16.26
CA LEU A 372 -12.06 8.85 -16.75
C LEU A 372 -12.65 10.12 -16.11
N ALA A 373 -12.46 10.32 -14.79
CA ALA A 373 -13.06 11.43 -14.07
C ALA A 373 -12.42 12.78 -14.41
N PHE A 374 -11.09 12.84 -14.54
CA PHE A 374 -10.33 14.09 -14.58
C PHE A 374 -9.61 14.34 -15.91
N LEU A 375 -9.00 13.31 -16.50
CA LEU A 375 -8.12 13.49 -17.65
C LEU A 375 -8.85 13.38 -19.00
N ARG A 376 -10.01 12.74 -19.04
CA ARG A 376 -10.75 12.58 -20.29
C ARG A 376 -11.82 13.66 -20.45
N PRO A 377 -11.64 14.65 -21.38
CA PRO A 377 -12.65 15.67 -21.63
C PRO A 377 -13.92 15.06 -22.21
N ALA A 378 -15.07 15.53 -21.78
CA ALA A 378 -16.35 15.23 -22.43
C ALA A 378 -16.67 16.38 -23.40
N GLU A 379 -16.70 16.06 -24.68
CA GLU A 379 -16.95 17.02 -25.75
C GLU A 379 -18.00 16.45 -26.71
N ARG A 380 -18.88 17.33 -27.20
CA ARG A 380 -19.86 17.04 -28.26
C ARG A 380 -19.69 18.07 -29.35
N TRP A 381 -19.68 17.61 -30.56
CA TRP A 381 -19.44 18.44 -31.74
C TRP A 381 -20.36 18.08 -32.87
N ALA A 382 -20.72 19.07 -33.69
CA ALA A 382 -21.34 18.89 -34.99
C ALA A 382 -20.80 19.88 -36.02
N LEU A 383 -20.72 19.43 -37.24
CA LEU A 383 -20.48 20.27 -38.41
C LEU A 383 -21.68 20.10 -39.33
N VAL A 384 -22.40 21.17 -39.52
CA VAL A 384 -23.61 21.24 -40.37
C VAL A 384 -23.24 21.90 -41.68
N LEU A 385 -23.43 21.21 -42.78
CA LEU A 385 -23.25 21.71 -44.14
C LEU A 385 -24.62 21.89 -44.78
N ARG A 386 -24.94 23.11 -45.19
CA ARG A 386 -26.18 23.45 -45.87
C ARG A 386 -25.90 24.07 -47.26
N ARG A 387 -26.63 23.64 -48.27
CA ARG A 387 -26.53 24.21 -49.60
C ARG A 387 -27.23 25.57 -49.64
N LYS A 388 -26.56 26.59 -50.22
CA LYS A 388 -27.15 27.92 -50.40
C LYS A 388 -27.98 27.94 -51.65
N PRO A 389 -29.07 28.75 -51.71
CA PRO A 389 -29.82 28.97 -52.95
C PRO A 389 -28.97 29.52 -54.08
N SER A 390 -27.90 30.25 -53.75
CA SER A 390 -26.90 30.83 -54.67
C SER A 390 -25.90 29.80 -55.22
N GLY A 391 -26.01 28.54 -54.87
CA GLY A 391 -25.14 27.46 -55.34
C GLY A 391 -23.89 27.19 -54.49
N GLY A 392 -23.62 27.94 -53.46
CA GLY A 392 -22.49 27.70 -52.51
C GLY A 392 -22.92 26.85 -51.31
N TRP A 393 -22.00 26.69 -50.36
CA TRP A 393 -22.21 25.97 -49.11
C TRP A 393 -22.04 26.89 -47.90
N ASP A 394 -22.93 26.76 -46.93
CA ASP A 394 -22.81 27.32 -45.59
C ASP A 394 -22.47 26.22 -44.59
N ALA A 395 -21.47 26.44 -43.74
CA ALA A 395 -21.03 25.48 -42.76
C ALA A 395 -21.04 26.09 -41.37
N ARG A 396 -21.70 25.41 -40.44
CA ARG A 396 -21.73 25.80 -39.02
C ARG A 396 -21.06 24.75 -38.19
N LEU A 397 -20.00 25.14 -37.43
CA LEU A 397 -19.36 24.28 -36.43
C LEU A 397 -20.02 24.54 -35.09
N LEU A 398 -20.69 23.51 -34.57
CA LEU A 398 -21.36 23.51 -33.26
C LEU A 398 -20.55 22.70 -32.30
N GLY A 399 -20.55 23.07 -31.01
CA GLY A 399 -19.80 22.31 -30.02
C GLY A 399 -20.09 22.71 -28.57
N ALA A 400 -19.99 21.76 -27.68
CA ALA A 400 -20.11 21.97 -26.23
C ALA A 400 -19.15 21.08 -25.45
N ALA A 401 -18.52 21.70 -24.44
CA ALA A 401 -17.75 20.99 -23.42
C ALA A 401 -18.17 21.52 -22.04
N PRO A 402 -18.80 20.70 -21.19
CA PRO A 402 -19.23 21.15 -19.86
C PRO A 402 -18.10 21.54 -18.92
N ARG A 403 -16.91 21.01 -19.15
CA ARG A 403 -15.67 21.24 -18.37
C ARG A 403 -14.47 21.15 -19.32
N ALA A 404 -13.31 21.65 -18.93
CA ALA A 404 -12.08 21.71 -19.75
C ALA A 404 -12.17 22.71 -20.92
N ARG A 405 -12.41 23.96 -20.60
CA ARG A 405 -12.56 25.07 -21.57
C ARG A 405 -11.31 25.25 -22.46
N GLU A 406 -10.12 25.19 -21.90
CA GLU A 406 -8.85 25.36 -22.64
C GLU A 406 -8.66 24.28 -23.71
N ALA A 407 -8.72 23.00 -23.31
CA ALA A 407 -8.59 21.88 -24.26
C ALA A 407 -9.67 21.88 -25.35
N PHE A 408 -10.85 22.45 -25.05
CA PHE A 408 -11.91 22.63 -26.02
C PHE A 408 -11.58 23.78 -27.00
N GLN A 409 -11.03 24.89 -26.53
CA GLN A 409 -10.61 26.01 -27.37
C GLN A 409 -9.47 25.58 -28.30
N ASP A 410 -8.44 24.92 -27.79
CA ASP A 410 -7.34 24.42 -28.63
C ASP A 410 -7.85 23.53 -29.77
N ARG A 411 -8.87 22.72 -29.49
CA ARG A 411 -9.47 21.83 -30.48
C ARG A 411 -10.35 22.58 -31.44
N LEU A 412 -11.08 23.60 -30.98
CA LEU A 412 -11.87 24.48 -31.81
C LEU A 412 -10.97 25.18 -32.84
N GLU A 413 -9.86 25.75 -32.40
CA GLU A 413 -8.88 26.40 -33.26
C GLU A 413 -8.28 25.46 -34.30
N ARG A 414 -7.90 24.25 -33.90
CA ARG A 414 -7.43 23.23 -34.85
C ARG A 414 -8.47 22.85 -35.88
N LEU A 415 -9.72 22.63 -35.48
CA LEU A 415 -10.81 22.30 -36.38
C LEU A 415 -11.09 23.48 -37.35
N GLN A 416 -11.05 24.73 -36.84
CA GLN A 416 -11.17 25.92 -37.67
C GLN A 416 -10.05 25.99 -38.71
N GLN A 417 -8.80 25.82 -38.30
CA GLN A 417 -7.64 25.83 -39.23
C GLN A 417 -7.74 24.76 -40.33
N ILE A 418 -8.18 23.54 -39.95
CA ILE A 418 -8.36 22.45 -40.92
C ILE A 418 -9.48 22.74 -41.91
N LEU A 419 -10.57 23.32 -41.43
CA LEU A 419 -11.73 23.66 -42.26
C LEU A 419 -11.51 24.91 -43.12
N THR A 420 -10.72 25.88 -42.63
CA THR A 420 -10.40 27.13 -43.38
C THR A 420 -9.30 26.94 -44.41
N LYS A 421 -8.28 26.10 -44.17
CA LYS A 421 -7.22 25.81 -45.18
C LYS A 421 -7.75 25.27 -46.49
N GLY A 422 -9.04 25.11 -46.62
CA GLY A 422 -9.74 24.63 -47.81
C GLY A 422 -10.87 25.52 -48.32
N GLY A 423 -11.15 26.64 -47.66
CA GLY A 423 -12.07 27.68 -48.09
C GLY A 423 -11.36 29.04 -48.04
N THR A 424 -11.61 29.91 -48.98
CA THR A 424 -11.28 31.33 -48.86
C THR A 424 -12.09 31.89 -47.69
N ALA A 425 -11.41 32.61 -46.77
CA ALA A 425 -12.04 33.36 -45.69
C ALA A 425 -13.03 34.39 -46.27
#